data_06146761124f9d31fc47822b734ab805
#
_entry.id   06146761124f9d31fc47822b734ab805
#
_cell.length_a   1.000
_cell.length_b   1.000
_cell.length_c   1.000
_cell.angle_alpha   90.00
_cell.angle_beta   90.00
_cell.angle_gamma   90.00
#
_symmetry.space_group_name_H-M   'P 1'
#
loop_
_entity.id
_entity.type
_entity.pdbx_description
1 polymer ?
#
loop_
_entity_poly.entity_id
_entity_poly.type
_entity_poly.pdbx_seq_one_letter_code
_entity_poly.pdbx_strand_id
1 'polypeptide(L)'
;MGVWFEAMLSKSSSMTNSPLAGERINRRNVFLPIERPVEVKTGDRVEVRLHVRPQDLIVSWSGEVWKASAETNDQPLAKFGQSTFKGMLVDRDAIQRTEPSSVPRLTP
;
A
#
# COMPACT_ATOMS: atom_id res chain seq x y z
N MET A 1 -0.01 -0.23 3.67
CA MET A 1 0.33 0.78 2.65
C MET A 1 -0.73 1.86 2.66
N GLY A 2 -0.32 3.10 2.79
CA GLY A 2 -1.23 4.23 2.81
C GLY A 2 -1.30 4.88 1.44
N VAL A 3 -2.49 5.31 1.06
CA VAL A 3 -2.70 5.99 -0.23
C VAL A 3 -3.49 7.26 0.01
N TRP A 4 -3.04 8.33 -0.60
CA TRP A 4 -3.73 9.61 -0.60
C TRP A 4 -3.60 10.24 -1.97
N PHE A 5 -4.26 11.37 -2.16
CA PHE A 5 -4.24 12.04 -3.45
C PHE A 5 -3.75 13.47 -3.34
N GLU A 6 -3.35 13.98 -4.47
CA GLU A 6 -3.11 15.39 -4.67
C GLU A 6 -3.74 15.78 -6.01
N ALA A 7 -4.52 16.83 -6.00
CA ALA A 7 -5.21 17.33 -7.19
C ALA A 7 -4.78 18.75 -7.47
N MET A 8 -4.30 18.99 -8.68
CA MET A 8 -3.97 20.31 -9.13
C MET A 8 -5.17 20.91 -9.86
N LEU A 9 -5.77 21.94 -9.28
CA LEU A 9 -7.00 22.54 -9.80
C LEU A 9 -6.69 23.65 -10.79
N SER A 10 -5.55 24.32 -10.63
CA SER A 10 -5.05 25.37 -11.50
C SER A 10 -3.55 25.48 -11.31
N LYS A 11 -2.91 26.44 -12.01
CA LYS A 11 -1.47 26.67 -11.85
C LYS A 11 -1.08 27.06 -10.42
N SER A 12 -2.01 27.67 -9.68
CA SER A 12 -1.74 28.21 -8.35
C SER A 12 -2.57 27.57 -7.25
N SER A 13 -3.40 26.57 -7.58
CA SER A 13 -4.32 25.97 -6.61
C SER A 13 -4.26 24.46 -6.70
N SER A 14 -4.05 23.83 -5.56
CA SER A 14 -4.06 22.36 -5.44
C SER A 14 -4.73 21.97 -4.13
N MET A 15 -5.15 20.73 -4.04
CA MET A 15 -5.69 20.16 -2.80
C MET A 15 -5.13 18.76 -2.59
N THR A 16 -5.02 18.37 -1.34
CA THR A 16 -4.52 17.05 -0.96
C THR A 16 -5.12 16.61 0.36
N ASN A 17 -5.24 15.31 0.55
CA ASN A 17 -5.53 14.72 1.85
C ASN A 17 -4.30 14.03 2.46
N SER A 18 -3.12 14.33 1.94
CA SER A 18 -1.88 13.77 2.45
C SER A 18 -1.70 14.03 3.94
N PRO A 19 -1.38 13.01 4.76
CA PRO A 19 -1.08 13.23 6.16
C PRO A 19 0.21 14.02 6.39
N LEU A 20 1.02 14.18 5.36
CA LEU A 20 2.29 14.89 5.42
C LEU A 20 2.15 16.38 5.07
N ALA A 21 0.99 16.79 4.55
CA ALA A 21 0.76 18.17 4.17
C ALA A 21 0.35 19.01 5.37
N GLY A 22 0.83 20.27 5.42
CA GLY A 22 0.44 21.23 6.44
C GLY A 22 -1.03 21.63 6.32
N GLU A 23 -1.48 21.86 5.09
CA GLU A 23 -2.89 22.12 4.79
C GLU A 23 -3.44 20.97 3.99
N ARG A 24 -4.51 20.37 4.49
CA ARG A 24 -5.13 19.20 3.84
C ARG A 24 -6.63 19.27 3.97
N ILE A 25 -7.32 18.71 2.98
CA ILE A 25 -8.77 18.60 3.04
C ILE A 25 -9.17 17.43 3.94
N ASN A 26 -10.38 17.50 4.46
CA ASN A 26 -10.91 16.48 5.37
C ASN A 26 -11.48 15.30 4.58
N ARG A 27 -10.61 14.50 4.01
CA ARG A 27 -10.95 13.25 3.31
C ARG A 27 -10.10 12.14 3.87
N ARG A 28 -10.69 10.96 4.00
CA ARG A 28 -9.98 9.80 4.53
C ARG A 28 -8.93 9.31 3.55
N ASN A 29 -7.80 8.92 4.09
CA ASN A 29 -6.78 8.19 3.34
C ASN A 29 -7.22 6.74 3.17
N VAL A 30 -6.66 6.08 2.17
CA VAL A 30 -6.91 4.67 1.92
C VAL A 30 -5.77 3.87 2.52
N PHE A 31 -6.12 2.81 3.23
CA PHE A 31 -5.16 1.85 3.75
C PHE A 31 -5.29 0.54 2.98
N LEU A 32 -4.21 0.16 2.31
CA LEU A 32 -4.13 -1.09 1.56
C LEU A 32 -3.16 -2.01 2.32
N PRO A 33 -3.67 -2.98 3.08
CA PRO A 33 -2.79 -3.83 3.86
C PRO A 33 -1.90 -4.71 3.00
N ILE A 34 -0.75 -5.01 3.55
CA ILE A 34 0.17 -6.02 3.00
C ILE A 34 0.16 -7.18 3.99
N GLU A 35 -0.11 -8.38 3.48
CA GLU A 35 -0.33 -9.56 4.32
C GLU A 35 0.82 -9.81 5.30
N ARG A 36 2.05 -9.62 4.85
CA ARG A 36 3.23 -9.81 5.69
C ARG A 36 4.10 -8.56 5.64
N PRO A 37 4.55 -8.08 6.77
CA PRO A 37 5.50 -6.97 6.78
C PRO A 37 6.76 -7.31 6.02
N VAL A 38 7.28 -6.33 5.31
CA VAL A 38 8.51 -6.47 4.55
C VAL A 38 9.49 -5.41 5.05
N GLU A 39 10.68 -5.86 5.45
CA GLU A 39 11.72 -4.95 5.83
C GLU A 39 12.32 -4.29 4.60
N VAL A 40 12.40 -2.97 4.60
CA VAL A 40 12.99 -2.21 3.51
C VAL A 40 14.07 -1.30 4.07
N LYS A 41 15.06 -1.03 3.22
CA LYS A 41 16.17 -0.13 3.55
C LYS A 41 16.18 1.02 2.56
N THR A 42 16.84 2.08 2.93
CA THR A 42 17.00 3.24 2.05
C THR A 42 17.54 2.80 0.69
N GLY A 43 16.88 3.24 -0.35
CA GLY A 43 17.25 2.92 -1.72
C GLY A 43 16.56 1.71 -2.31
N ASP A 44 15.92 0.88 -1.48
CA ASP A 44 15.13 -0.23 -2.00
C ASP A 44 13.96 0.27 -2.84
N ARG A 45 13.61 -0.48 -3.85
CA ARG A 45 12.54 -0.13 -4.77
C ARG A 45 11.28 -0.94 -4.46
N VAL A 46 10.16 -0.25 -4.42
CA VAL A 46 8.84 -0.88 -4.28
C VAL A 46 8.03 -0.57 -5.53
N GLU A 47 7.58 -1.60 -6.19
CA GLU A 47 6.68 -1.47 -7.34
C GLU A 47 5.30 -1.94 -6.93
N VAL A 48 4.29 -1.10 -7.15
CA VAL A 48 2.91 -1.39 -6.76
C VAL A 48 2.01 -1.27 -7.99
N ARG A 49 1.12 -2.23 -8.15
CA ARG A 49 0.06 -2.17 -9.16
C ARG A 49 -1.27 -2.12 -8.44
N LEU A 50 -2.05 -1.13 -8.77
CA LEU A 50 -3.39 -0.94 -8.24
C LEU A 50 -4.38 -1.16 -9.36
N HIS A 51 -5.31 -2.07 -9.14
CA HIS A 51 -6.37 -2.37 -10.11
C HIS A 51 -7.72 -2.07 -9.49
N VAL A 52 -8.49 -1.20 -10.11
CA VAL A 52 -9.79 -0.76 -9.59
C VAL A 52 -10.86 -1.13 -10.60
N ARG A 53 -11.90 -1.81 -10.11
CA ARG A 53 -13.09 -2.13 -10.91
C ARG A 53 -14.31 -1.47 -10.28
N PRO A 54 -14.61 -0.24 -10.70
CA PRO A 54 -15.68 0.53 -10.04
C PRO A 54 -17.06 -0.12 -10.12
N GLN A 55 -17.37 -0.80 -11.21
CA GLN A 55 -18.67 -1.44 -11.40
C GLN A 55 -18.92 -2.53 -10.36
N ASP A 56 -17.86 -3.25 -9.98
CA ASP A 56 -17.94 -4.36 -9.04
C ASP A 56 -17.51 -3.96 -7.64
N LEU A 57 -17.08 -2.72 -7.45
CA LEU A 57 -16.52 -2.22 -6.21
C LEU A 57 -15.34 -3.08 -5.73
N ILE A 58 -14.55 -3.55 -6.67
CA ILE A 58 -13.38 -4.37 -6.37
C ILE A 58 -12.13 -3.54 -6.54
N VAL A 59 -11.27 -3.61 -5.54
CA VAL A 59 -9.92 -3.03 -5.59
C VAL A 59 -8.94 -4.14 -5.29
N SER A 60 -7.94 -4.28 -6.14
CA SER A 60 -6.85 -5.20 -5.89
C SER A 60 -5.52 -4.45 -5.98
N TRP A 61 -4.56 -4.90 -5.22
CA TRP A 61 -3.22 -4.35 -5.24
C TRP A 61 -2.21 -5.45 -5.11
N SER A 62 -1.12 -5.27 -5.82
CA SER A 62 -0.01 -6.20 -5.80
C SER A 62 1.28 -5.44 -5.96
N GLY A 63 2.36 -6.05 -5.56
CA GLY A 63 3.63 -5.40 -5.73
C GLY A 63 4.81 -6.30 -5.41
N GLU A 64 5.96 -5.73 -5.63
CA GLU A 64 7.23 -6.38 -5.43
C GLU A 64 8.20 -5.40 -4.80
N VAL A 65 9.05 -5.93 -3.93
CA VAL A 65 10.10 -5.14 -3.29
C VAL A 65 11.44 -5.65 -3.78
N TRP A 66 12.29 -4.74 -4.22
CA TRP A 66 13.59 -5.04 -4.81
C TRP A 66 14.69 -4.34 -4.03
N LYS A 67 15.83 -5.00 -3.89
CA LYS A 67 17.02 -4.33 -3.35
C LYS A 67 17.45 -3.19 -4.26
N ALA A 68 18.03 -2.16 -3.66
CA ALA A 68 18.58 -1.03 -4.42
C ALA A 68 19.58 -1.47 -5.49
N SER A 69 20.34 -2.52 -5.21
CA SER A 69 21.37 -3.06 -6.10
C SER A 69 20.86 -4.15 -7.03
N ALA A 70 19.53 -4.39 -7.10
CA ALA A 70 18.98 -5.47 -7.91
C ALA A 70 19.22 -5.26 -9.38
N GLU A 71 19.60 -6.31 -10.07
CA GLU A 71 19.79 -6.34 -11.50
C GLU A 71 18.63 -7.08 -12.18
N THR A 72 18.61 -7.08 -13.51
CA THR A 72 17.50 -7.62 -14.29
C THR A 72 17.16 -9.08 -13.96
N ASN A 73 18.15 -9.87 -13.59
CA ASN A 73 17.97 -11.30 -13.30
C ASN A 73 17.74 -11.60 -11.82
N ASP A 74 17.74 -10.57 -10.97
CA ASP A 74 17.57 -10.78 -9.56
C ASP A 74 16.11 -11.10 -9.23
N GLN A 75 15.93 -11.79 -8.12
CA GLN A 75 14.62 -12.06 -7.56
C GLN A 75 14.21 -10.92 -6.63
N PRO A 76 12.91 -10.59 -6.57
CA PRO A 76 12.46 -9.61 -5.60
C PRO A 76 12.65 -10.14 -4.18
N LEU A 77 12.86 -9.22 -3.24
CA LEU A 77 12.91 -9.54 -1.81
C LEU A 77 11.60 -10.10 -1.31
N ALA A 78 10.49 -9.57 -1.82
CA ALA A 78 9.16 -9.97 -1.40
C ALA A 78 8.16 -9.63 -2.49
N LYS A 79 7.06 -10.38 -2.50
CA LYS A 79 5.89 -10.12 -3.34
C LYS A 79 4.67 -10.10 -2.47
N PHE A 80 3.69 -9.29 -2.85
CA PHE A 80 2.41 -9.25 -2.15
C PHE A 80 1.28 -9.04 -3.15
N GLY A 81 0.10 -9.49 -2.77
CA GLY A 81 -1.10 -9.27 -3.58
C GLY A 81 -2.34 -9.55 -2.76
N GLN A 82 -3.28 -8.65 -2.84
CA GLN A 82 -4.54 -8.74 -2.10
C GLN A 82 -5.67 -8.10 -2.90
N SER A 83 -6.88 -8.42 -2.51
CA SER A 83 -8.08 -7.94 -3.18
C SER A 83 -9.23 -7.84 -2.19
N THR A 84 -10.18 -6.96 -2.49
CA THR A 84 -11.44 -6.89 -1.75
C THR A 84 -12.47 -7.92 -2.21
N PHE A 85 -12.15 -8.70 -3.24
CA PHE A 85 -13.07 -9.66 -3.83
C PHE A 85 -13.34 -10.84 -2.89
N LYS A 86 -14.63 -11.16 -2.67
CA LYS A 86 -15.06 -12.29 -1.83
C LYS A 86 -14.37 -12.35 -0.47
N GLY A 87 -14.25 -11.22 0.16
CA GLY A 87 -13.64 -11.17 1.48
C GLY A 87 -12.13 -11.39 1.50
N MET A 88 -11.50 -11.27 0.36
CA MET A 88 -10.05 -11.33 0.29
C MET A 88 -9.37 -10.14 0.97
N LEU A 89 -10.17 -9.19 1.42
CA LEU A 89 -9.65 -8.11 2.24
C LEU A 89 -9.14 -8.68 3.55
N VAL A 90 -7.91 -8.33 3.87
CA VAL A 90 -7.31 -8.75 5.14
C VAL A 90 -7.95 -7.94 6.25
N ASP A 91 -8.67 -8.62 7.12
CA ASP A 91 -9.26 -7.99 8.29
C ASP A 91 -8.23 -7.92 9.43
N ARG A 92 -8.67 -7.30 10.52
CA ARG A 92 -7.80 -7.11 11.68
C ARG A 92 -7.28 -8.43 12.25
N ASP A 93 -8.16 -9.40 12.38
CA ASP A 93 -7.79 -10.69 12.95
C ASP A 93 -6.86 -11.46 12.03
N ALA A 94 -7.08 -11.38 10.72
CA ALA A 94 -6.20 -12.00 9.75
C ALA A 94 -4.80 -11.42 9.80
N ILE A 95 -4.69 -10.09 9.92
CA ILE A 95 -3.40 -9.42 10.06
C ILE A 95 -2.68 -9.93 11.31
N GLN A 96 -3.38 -10.06 12.42
CA GLN A 96 -2.79 -10.53 13.66
C GLN A 96 -2.37 -11.99 13.59
N ARG A 97 -3.15 -12.83 12.91
CA ARG A 97 -2.83 -14.25 12.77
C ARG A 97 -1.66 -14.55 11.85
N THR A 98 -1.45 -13.73 10.84
CA THR A 98 -0.34 -13.92 9.91
C THR A 98 1.00 -13.53 10.50
N GLU A 99 1.01 -13.01 11.69
CA GLU A 99 2.23 -12.61 12.35
C GLU A 99 2.86 -13.76 13.12
N PRO A 100 4.02 -14.25 12.68
CA PRO A 100 4.84 -15.00 13.63
C PRO A 100 5.26 -14.06 14.75
N SER A 101 5.53 -14.61 15.92
CA SER A 101 5.88 -13.82 17.09
C SER A 101 7.03 -12.84 16.90
N SER A 102 7.82 -13.03 15.87
CA SER A 102 8.95 -12.17 15.54
C SER A 102 8.59 -10.96 14.69
N VAL A 103 7.34 -10.85 14.25
CA VAL A 103 6.88 -9.79 13.34
C VAL A 103 6.03 -8.81 14.13
N PRO A 104 6.26 -7.48 13.97
CA PRO A 104 5.43 -6.49 14.64
C PRO A 104 3.97 -6.59 14.22
N ARG A 105 3.07 -6.42 15.15
CA ARG A 105 1.64 -6.45 14.87
C ARG A 105 1.20 -5.18 14.20
N LEU A 106 0.33 -5.35 13.21
CA LEU A 106 -0.34 -4.23 12.56
C LEU A 106 -1.66 -4.01 13.30
N THR A 107 -1.67 -3.06 14.20
CA THR A 107 -2.89 -2.66 14.88
C THR A 107 -3.52 -1.50 14.14
N PRO A 108 -4.81 -1.58 13.86
CA PRO A 108 -5.54 -0.47 13.22
C PRO A 108 -5.56 0.78 14.10
#